data_3b0ab10f4feb9b0ccdee6d16def95e3b
#
_entry.id   3b0ab10f4feb9b0ccdee6d16def95e3b
#
_cell.length_a   1.000
_cell.length_b   1.000
_cell.length_c   1.000
_cell.angle_alpha   90.00
_cell.angle_beta   90.00
_cell.angle_gamma   90.00
#
_symmetry.space_group_name_H-M   'P 1'
#
loop_
_entity.id
_entity.type
_entity.pdbx_description
1 polymer ?
#
loop_
_entity_poly.entity_id
_entity_poly.type
_entity_poly.pdbx_seq_one_letter_code
_entity_poly.pdbx_strand_id
1 'polypeptide(L)'
;HESKIWPKGWEGVVKDVPKDKLHDPAKIKVPQLYPDTAEVRAAHARLLDIIMVMDTKVGQYLQEIEDAGLADNTIVIYWSDHGNGFPRAKRWIYDSGTLVPMIARIPEQFRADGQGIPGSVDDQLINLIDLGPTVLNLAGVKIPDNMHGQPFLGSNLPPQRQYIHGARDRIDERFDLVRSVRDTQYRYVRNLNP
;
A
#
# COMPACT_ATOMS: atom_id res chain seq x y z
N HIS A 1 9.89 4.45 5.41
CA HIS A 1 10.39 5.02 6.66
C HIS A 1 10.37 6.54 6.61
N GLU A 2 9.67 7.18 7.55
CA GLU A 2 9.54 8.65 7.65
C GLU A 2 10.88 9.37 7.59
N SER A 3 11.90 8.82 8.27
CA SER A 3 13.26 9.39 8.28
C SER A 3 13.92 9.47 6.90
N LYS A 4 13.45 8.72 5.92
CA LYS A 4 14.04 8.70 4.57
C LYS A 4 13.62 9.89 3.70
N ILE A 5 12.52 10.56 4.03
CA ILE A 5 12.06 11.78 3.33
C ILE A 5 12.91 13.00 3.73
N TRP A 6 13.53 12.97 4.91
CA TRP A 6 14.43 14.02 5.37
C TRP A 6 15.77 13.96 4.63
N PRO A 7 16.45 15.11 4.42
CA PRO A 7 17.63 15.19 3.56
C PRO A 7 18.67 14.08 3.80
N LYS A 8 19.15 13.91 5.02
CA LYS A 8 20.15 12.88 5.34
C LYS A 8 19.67 11.45 5.04
N GLY A 9 18.41 11.16 5.31
CA GLY A 9 17.83 9.85 5.03
C GLY A 9 17.70 9.59 3.52
N TRP A 10 17.30 10.61 2.77
CA TRP A 10 17.17 10.56 1.31
C TRP A 10 18.53 10.41 0.62
N GLU A 11 19.54 11.21 1.00
CA GLU A 11 20.91 11.10 0.47
C GLU A 11 21.45 9.68 0.56
N GLY A 12 21.21 9.00 1.69
CA GLY A 12 21.62 7.60 1.87
C GLY A 12 20.89 6.61 0.95
N VAL A 13 19.64 6.91 0.56
CA VAL A 13 18.87 6.06 -0.36
C VAL A 13 19.31 6.27 -1.81
N VAL A 14 19.57 7.51 -2.21
CA VAL A 14 19.86 7.88 -3.61
C VAL A 14 21.34 7.98 -3.93
N LYS A 15 22.21 7.58 -3.03
CA LYS A 15 23.68 7.74 -3.15
C LYS A 15 24.25 7.24 -4.49
N ASP A 16 23.66 6.18 -5.04
CA ASP A 16 24.09 5.54 -6.28
C ASP A 16 23.21 5.94 -7.49
N VAL A 17 22.26 6.89 -7.29
CA VAL A 17 21.39 7.38 -8.38
C VAL A 17 22.06 8.56 -9.08
N PRO A 18 22.18 8.53 -10.41
CA PRO A 18 22.66 9.68 -11.18
C PRO A 18 21.80 10.93 -10.90
N LYS A 19 22.44 12.09 -10.73
CA LYS A 19 21.76 13.35 -10.37
C LYS A 19 20.71 13.79 -11.39
N ASP A 20 20.92 13.50 -12.67
CA ASP A 20 20.01 13.79 -13.77
C ASP A 20 18.76 12.88 -13.77
N LYS A 21 18.74 11.82 -12.99
CA LYS A 21 17.58 10.93 -12.77
C LYS A 21 16.73 11.33 -11.57
N LEU A 22 17.21 12.22 -10.71
CA LEU A 22 16.47 12.69 -9.56
C LEU A 22 15.35 13.65 -9.97
N HIS A 23 14.27 13.63 -9.20
CA HIS A 23 13.11 14.48 -9.47
C HIS A 23 13.41 15.95 -9.18
N ASP A 24 13.13 16.82 -10.14
CA ASP A 24 13.24 18.28 -10.00
C ASP A 24 12.07 18.81 -9.16
N PRO A 25 12.32 19.39 -7.97
CA PRO A 25 11.27 19.98 -7.13
C PRO A 25 10.41 21.01 -7.86
N ALA A 26 10.95 21.75 -8.83
CA ALA A 26 10.21 22.75 -9.58
C ALA A 26 9.09 22.14 -10.44
N LYS A 27 9.24 20.87 -10.84
CA LYS A 27 8.28 20.15 -11.68
C LYS A 27 7.26 19.34 -10.87
N ILE A 28 7.38 19.32 -9.54
CA ILE A 28 6.48 18.56 -8.68
C ILE A 28 5.10 19.22 -8.62
N LYS A 29 4.06 18.43 -8.90
CA LYS A 29 2.67 18.82 -8.64
C LYS A 29 2.34 18.43 -7.19
N VAL A 30 2.28 19.42 -6.31
CA VAL A 30 1.91 19.20 -4.90
C VAL A 30 0.42 18.85 -4.82
N PRO A 31 0.05 17.78 -4.07
CA PRO A 31 -1.36 17.48 -3.81
C PRO A 31 -2.03 18.64 -3.07
N GLN A 32 -3.31 18.92 -3.39
CA GLN A 32 -4.08 20.04 -2.81
C GLN A 32 -4.16 20.06 -1.29
N LEU A 33 -3.90 18.93 -0.66
CA LEU A 33 -3.88 18.80 0.80
C LEU A 33 -2.73 19.58 1.47
N TYR A 34 -1.67 19.88 0.73
CA TYR A 34 -0.45 20.52 1.25
C TYR A 34 -0.26 21.90 0.64
N PRO A 35 0.36 22.84 1.38
CA PRO A 35 0.73 24.13 0.83
C PRO A 35 1.82 23.96 -0.24
N ASP A 36 1.70 24.69 -1.33
CA ASP A 36 2.68 24.65 -2.41
C ASP A 36 3.85 25.59 -2.10
N THR A 37 4.83 25.08 -1.34
CA THR A 37 6.07 25.77 -1.00
C THR A 37 7.29 25.03 -1.54
N ALA A 38 8.45 25.69 -1.59
CA ALA A 38 9.70 25.07 -2.02
C ALA A 38 10.07 23.84 -1.19
N GLU A 39 9.85 23.89 0.13
CA GLU A 39 10.13 22.81 1.07
C GLU A 39 9.22 21.60 0.81
N VAL A 40 7.93 21.84 0.59
CA VAL A 40 6.95 20.78 0.30
C VAL A 40 7.23 20.14 -1.04
N ARG A 41 7.54 20.93 -2.07
CA ARG A 41 7.98 20.42 -3.38
C ARG A 41 9.22 19.55 -3.26
N ALA A 42 10.24 20.01 -2.53
CA ALA A 42 11.47 19.23 -2.30
C ALA A 42 11.20 17.93 -1.53
N ALA A 43 10.31 17.95 -0.54
CA ALA A 43 9.93 16.75 0.19
C ALA A 43 9.22 15.73 -0.70
N HIS A 44 8.32 16.16 -1.59
CA HIS A 44 7.65 15.29 -2.54
C HIS A 44 8.61 14.76 -3.62
N ALA A 45 9.56 15.56 -4.11
CA ALA A 45 10.60 15.08 -5.01
C ALA A 45 11.40 13.93 -4.37
N ARG A 46 11.84 14.12 -3.11
CA ARG A 46 12.53 13.05 -2.36
C ARG A 46 11.69 11.79 -2.15
N LEU A 47 10.39 11.93 -1.94
CA LEU A 47 9.50 10.77 -1.87
C LEU A 47 9.48 10.00 -3.20
N LEU A 48 9.37 10.70 -4.31
CA LEU A 48 9.37 10.07 -5.64
C LEU A 48 10.71 9.39 -5.95
N ASP A 49 11.84 10.00 -5.56
CA ASP A 49 13.16 9.38 -5.69
C ASP A 49 13.25 8.06 -4.90
N ILE A 50 12.71 8.05 -3.67
CA ILE A 50 12.68 6.84 -2.85
C ILE A 50 11.81 5.75 -3.49
N ILE A 51 10.68 6.11 -4.06
CA ILE A 51 9.80 5.20 -4.79
C ILE A 51 10.54 4.64 -6.02
N MET A 52 11.24 5.47 -6.77
CA MET A 52 12.04 5.03 -7.92
C MET A 52 13.11 4.02 -7.53
N VAL A 53 13.84 4.25 -6.43
CA VAL A 53 14.85 3.29 -5.94
C VAL A 53 14.19 1.99 -5.47
N MET A 54 13.04 2.08 -4.82
CA MET A 54 12.26 0.91 -4.40
C MET A 54 11.79 0.10 -5.64
N ASP A 55 11.24 0.78 -6.63
CA ASP A 55 10.78 0.16 -7.89
C ASP A 55 11.91 -0.60 -8.59
N THR A 56 13.11 0.00 -8.66
CA THR A 56 14.31 -0.66 -9.19
C THR A 56 14.62 -1.95 -8.43
N LYS A 57 14.50 -1.96 -7.08
CA LYS A 57 14.73 -3.16 -6.28
C LYS A 57 13.65 -4.22 -6.49
N VAL A 58 12.39 -3.81 -6.61
CA VAL A 58 11.30 -4.74 -6.96
C VAL A 58 11.58 -5.39 -8.31
N GLY A 59 12.02 -4.61 -9.32
CA GLY A 59 12.44 -5.14 -10.61
C GLY A 59 13.56 -6.19 -10.50
N GLN A 60 14.55 -5.96 -9.63
CA GLN A 60 15.62 -6.93 -9.38
C GLN A 60 15.09 -8.25 -8.81
N TYR A 61 14.20 -8.19 -7.79
CA TYR A 61 13.60 -9.41 -7.21
C TYR A 61 12.72 -10.17 -8.23
N LEU A 62 12.00 -9.46 -9.09
CA LEU A 62 11.23 -10.10 -10.15
C LEU A 62 12.15 -10.79 -11.16
N GLN A 63 13.30 -10.17 -11.49
CA GLN A 63 14.30 -10.76 -12.37
C GLN A 63 14.93 -12.01 -11.75
N GLU A 64 15.24 -12.00 -10.45
CA GLU A 64 15.75 -13.19 -9.74
C GLU A 64 14.79 -14.38 -9.81
N ILE A 65 13.47 -14.12 -9.68
CA ILE A 65 12.43 -15.15 -9.83
C ILE A 65 12.39 -15.69 -11.27
N GLU A 66 12.53 -14.81 -12.25
CA GLU A 66 12.59 -15.18 -13.69
C GLU A 66 13.81 -16.03 -13.99
N ASP A 67 15.00 -15.58 -13.57
CA ASP A 67 16.28 -16.27 -13.79
C ASP A 67 16.32 -17.65 -13.12
N ALA A 68 15.59 -17.81 -12.01
CA ALA A 68 15.42 -19.08 -11.33
C ALA A 68 14.40 -20.03 -12.02
N GLY A 69 13.74 -19.59 -13.10
CA GLY A 69 12.68 -20.36 -13.76
C GLY A 69 11.42 -20.54 -12.94
N LEU A 70 11.19 -19.68 -11.94
CA LEU A 70 10.07 -19.79 -11.00
C LEU A 70 8.90 -18.83 -11.31
N ALA A 71 9.00 -18.03 -12.34
CA ALA A 71 8.02 -16.96 -12.63
C ALA A 71 6.60 -17.50 -12.82
N ASP A 72 6.42 -18.63 -13.46
CA ASP A 72 5.12 -19.25 -13.67
C ASP A 72 4.63 -20.05 -12.47
N ASN A 73 5.48 -20.24 -11.46
CA ASN A 73 5.14 -20.98 -10.23
C ASN A 73 5.21 -20.11 -8.97
N THR A 74 5.21 -18.79 -9.12
CA THR A 74 5.30 -17.86 -7.99
C THR A 74 4.24 -16.77 -8.06
N ILE A 75 3.35 -16.71 -7.08
CA ILE A 75 2.44 -15.58 -6.86
C ILE A 75 3.23 -14.49 -6.16
N VAL A 76 3.22 -13.28 -6.72
CA VAL A 76 3.87 -12.11 -6.13
C VAL A 76 2.82 -11.11 -5.69
N ILE A 77 2.85 -10.72 -4.41
CA ILE A 77 1.95 -9.70 -3.86
C ILE A 77 2.81 -8.55 -3.34
N TYR A 78 2.57 -7.36 -3.88
CA TYR A 78 3.15 -6.11 -3.40
C TYR A 78 2.10 -5.26 -2.71
N TRP A 79 2.39 -4.75 -1.52
CA TRP A 79 1.52 -3.82 -0.80
C TRP A 79 2.32 -2.87 0.10
N SER A 80 1.66 -1.84 0.61
CA SER A 80 2.18 -1.01 1.70
C SER A 80 1.36 -1.24 2.97
N ASP A 81 2.01 -1.17 4.12
CA ASP A 81 1.37 -1.31 5.44
C ASP A 81 0.57 -0.05 5.85
N HIS A 82 0.93 1.11 5.32
CA HIS A 82 0.27 2.39 5.56
C HIS A 82 0.63 3.43 4.49
N GLY A 83 -0.01 4.59 4.52
CA GLY A 83 0.33 5.74 3.68
C GLY A 83 1.72 6.31 3.96
N ASN A 84 2.13 7.30 3.18
CA ASN A 84 3.45 7.93 3.30
C ASN A 84 3.64 8.67 4.64
N GLY A 85 4.87 9.17 4.90
CA GLY A 85 5.25 9.86 6.13
C GLY A 85 4.86 11.34 6.22
N PHE A 86 4.05 11.85 5.29
CA PHE A 86 3.58 13.24 5.34
C PHE A 86 2.45 13.45 6.35
N PRO A 87 2.19 14.69 6.78
CA PRO A 87 1.05 15.02 7.63
C PRO A 87 -0.27 14.47 7.07
N ARG A 88 -1.14 13.99 7.96
CA ARG A 88 -2.44 13.38 7.65
C ARG A 88 -2.39 12.07 6.82
N ALA A 89 -1.23 11.46 6.61
CA ALA A 89 -1.08 10.19 5.94
C ALA A 89 -0.83 9.05 6.94
N LYS A 90 0.41 8.61 7.13
CA LYS A 90 0.73 7.59 8.15
C LYS A 90 0.10 7.96 9.50
N ARG A 91 -0.45 6.97 10.22
CA ARG A 91 -1.14 7.10 11.53
C ARG A 91 -2.53 7.74 11.47
N TRP A 92 -3.01 8.10 10.27
CA TRP A 92 -4.34 8.68 10.11
C TRP A 92 -5.26 7.74 9.35
N ILE A 93 -6.57 7.77 9.71
CA ILE A 93 -7.59 6.92 9.11
C ILE A 93 -8.24 7.56 7.87
N TYR A 94 -7.61 8.60 7.30
CA TYR A 94 -7.98 9.17 6.00
C TYR A 94 -7.44 8.31 4.85
N ASP A 95 -7.92 8.53 3.63
CA ASP A 95 -7.43 7.81 2.44
C ASP A 95 -5.92 7.92 2.27
N SER A 96 -5.35 9.09 2.53
CA SER A 96 -3.89 9.29 2.50
C SER A 96 -3.09 8.37 3.44
N GLY A 97 -3.74 7.83 4.48
CA GLY A 97 -3.11 6.89 5.42
C GLY A 97 -3.52 5.44 5.23
N THR A 98 -4.67 5.17 4.60
CA THR A 98 -5.28 3.83 4.55
C THR A 98 -5.54 3.31 3.14
N LEU A 99 -5.63 4.16 2.12
CA LEU A 99 -5.69 3.73 0.72
C LEU A 99 -4.25 3.48 0.24
N VAL A 100 -3.78 2.27 0.46
CA VAL A 100 -2.42 1.84 0.11
C VAL A 100 -2.40 1.08 -1.21
N PRO A 101 -1.29 1.13 -1.96
CA PRO A 101 -1.16 0.32 -3.16
C PRO A 101 -1.18 -1.17 -2.81
N MET A 102 -1.84 -1.95 -3.66
CA MET A 102 -1.78 -3.41 -3.65
C MET A 102 -1.77 -3.92 -5.08
N ILE A 103 -0.81 -4.77 -5.39
CA ILE A 103 -0.66 -5.38 -6.72
C ILE A 103 -0.44 -6.88 -6.51
N ALA A 104 -1.21 -7.71 -7.22
CA ALA A 104 -1.01 -9.16 -7.23
C ALA A 104 -0.68 -9.62 -8.66
N ARG A 105 0.48 -10.28 -8.84
CA ARG A 105 0.82 -11.04 -10.04
C ARG A 105 0.50 -12.50 -9.76
N ILE A 106 -0.49 -13.04 -10.45
CA ILE A 106 -0.93 -14.42 -10.30
C ILE A 106 -0.66 -15.14 -11.62
N PRO A 107 0.25 -16.13 -11.66
CA PRO A 107 0.46 -16.97 -12.83
C PRO A 107 -0.85 -17.65 -13.29
N GLU A 108 -1.00 -17.87 -14.57
CA GLU A 108 -2.25 -18.36 -15.17
C GLU A 108 -2.76 -19.64 -14.51
N GLN A 109 -1.87 -20.57 -14.22
CA GLN A 109 -2.21 -21.84 -13.58
C GLN A 109 -2.81 -21.70 -12.14
N PHE A 110 -2.65 -20.56 -11.49
CA PHE A 110 -3.17 -20.29 -10.14
C PHE A 110 -4.35 -19.32 -10.12
N ARG A 111 -4.80 -18.86 -11.28
CA ARG A 111 -5.94 -17.92 -11.36
C ARG A 111 -7.23 -18.67 -11.14
N ALA A 112 -8.06 -18.14 -10.25
CA ALA A 112 -9.47 -18.50 -10.22
C ALA A 112 -10.24 -17.73 -11.30
N ASP A 113 -11.40 -18.23 -11.69
CA ASP A 113 -12.24 -17.61 -12.73
C ASP A 113 -12.51 -16.13 -12.44
N GLY A 114 -12.19 -15.29 -13.42
CA GLY A 114 -12.39 -13.83 -13.34
C GLY A 114 -11.39 -13.06 -12.51
N GLN A 115 -10.35 -13.73 -11.97
CA GLN A 115 -9.31 -13.08 -11.15
C GLN A 115 -7.95 -13.04 -11.83
N GLY A 116 -7.11 -12.09 -11.40
CA GLY A 116 -5.71 -12.03 -11.80
C GLY A 116 -5.48 -11.77 -13.29
N ILE A 117 -6.45 -11.21 -13.99
CA ILE A 117 -6.30 -10.81 -15.39
C ILE A 117 -5.26 -9.70 -15.48
N PRO A 118 -4.19 -9.85 -16.29
CA PRO A 118 -3.16 -8.84 -16.41
C PRO A 118 -3.72 -7.47 -16.78
N GLY A 119 -3.33 -6.43 -16.03
CA GLY A 119 -3.78 -5.06 -16.25
C GLY A 119 -5.20 -4.74 -15.74
N SER A 120 -5.90 -5.70 -15.14
CA SER A 120 -7.20 -5.42 -14.52
C SER A 120 -7.04 -4.63 -13.21
N VAL A 121 -8.06 -3.85 -12.89
CA VAL A 121 -8.22 -3.16 -11.60
C VAL A 121 -9.38 -3.82 -10.87
N ASP A 122 -9.22 -4.06 -9.57
CA ASP A 122 -10.22 -4.61 -8.70
C ASP A 122 -10.53 -3.59 -7.59
N ASP A 123 -11.76 -3.08 -7.60
CA ASP A 123 -12.22 -2.01 -6.69
C ASP A 123 -12.88 -2.54 -5.41
N GLN A 124 -12.78 -3.86 -5.15
CA GLN A 124 -13.36 -4.43 -3.94
C GLN A 124 -12.75 -3.82 -2.67
N LEU A 125 -13.57 -3.71 -1.63
CA LEU A 125 -13.12 -3.25 -0.33
C LEU A 125 -12.39 -4.37 0.41
N ILE A 126 -11.09 -4.18 0.65
CA ILE A 126 -10.24 -5.10 1.41
C ILE A 126 -9.64 -4.41 2.63
N ASN A 127 -9.30 -5.20 3.64
CA ASN A 127 -8.53 -4.76 4.79
C ASN A 127 -7.23 -5.57 4.87
N LEU A 128 -6.14 -5.01 5.42
CA LEU A 128 -4.86 -5.74 5.50
C LEU A 128 -4.93 -7.03 6.34
N ILE A 129 -5.90 -7.16 7.24
CA ILE A 129 -6.15 -8.43 7.94
C ILE A 129 -6.61 -9.55 7.00
N ASP A 130 -7.04 -9.23 5.79
CA ASP A 130 -7.52 -10.17 4.78
C ASP A 130 -6.34 -10.83 4.02
N LEU A 131 -5.12 -10.30 4.13
CA LEU A 131 -3.94 -10.87 3.46
C LEU A 131 -3.63 -12.29 3.93
N GLY A 132 -3.64 -12.52 5.25
CA GLY A 132 -3.36 -13.85 5.81
C GLY A 132 -4.30 -14.93 5.28
N PRO A 133 -5.62 -14.79 5.44
CA PRO A 133 -6.57 -15.74 4.87
C PRO A 133 -6.52 -15.81 3.34
N THR A 134 -6.17 -14.73 2.64
CA THR A 134 -5.98 -14.75 1.17
C THR A 134 -4.81 -15.62 0.76
N VAL A 135 -3.66 -15.50 1.44
CA VAL A 135 -2.48 -16.34 1.17
C VAL A 135 -2.79 -17.81 1.43
N LEU A 136 -3.48 -18.13 2.52
CA LEU A 136 -3.90 -19.50 2.82
C LEU A 136 -4.85 -20.05 1.77
N ASN A 137 -5.82 -19.23 1.32
CA ASN A 137 -6.76 -19.64 0.27
C ASN A 137 -6.05 -19.92 -1.06
N LEU A 138 -5.13 -19.04 -1.47
CA LEU A 138 -4.32 -19.24 -2.68
C LEU A 138 -3.42 -20.48 -2.60
N ALA A 139 -2.97 -20.83 -1.40
CA ALA A 139 -2.17 -22.04 -1.15
C ALA A 139 -3.02 -23.31 -1.01
N GLY A 140 -4.35 -23.23 -1.08
CA GLY A 140 -5.27 -24.36 -0.85
C GLY A 140 -5.27 -24.87 0.59
N VAL A 141 -4.85 -24.06 1.55
CA VAL A 141 -4.79 -24.40 2.98
C VAL A 141 -6.05 -23.91 3.68
N LYS A 142 -6.61 -24.74 4.55
CA LYS A 142 -7.78 -24.36 5.34
C LYS A 142 -7.48 -23.12 6.20
N ILE A 143 -8.34 -22.13 6.10
CA ILE A 143 -8.26 -20.90 6.91
C ILE A 143 -8.73 -21.26 8.34
N PRO A 144 -7.93 -20.96 9.39
CA PRO A 144 -8.33 -21.17 10.77
C PRO A 144 -9.55 -20.34 11.17
N ASP A 145 -10.45 -20.93 11.97
CA ASP A 145 -11.72 -20.30 12.37
C ASP A 145 -11.53 -19.04 13.25
N ASN A 146 -10.35 -18.86 13.86
CA ASN A 146 -9.99 -17.68 14.65
C ASN A 146 -9.39 -16.53 13.83
N MET A 147 -9.29 -16.64 12.52
CA MET A 147 -8.92 -15.51 11.67
C MET A 147 -10.10 -14.60 11.41
N HIS A 148 -9.94 -13.29 11.71
CA HIS A 148 -10.98 -12.28 11.54
C HIS A 148 -11.06 -11.73 10.11
N GLY A 149 -10.00 -11.89 9.31
CA GLY A 149 -9.98 -11.51 7.89
C GLY A 149 -10.75 -12.49 7.02
N GLN A 150 -11.05 -12.10 5.80
CA GLN A 150 -11.66 -12.96 4.78
C GLN A 150 -10.81 -12.95 3.51
N PRO A 151 -10.67 -14.07 2.79
CA PRO A 151 -9.93 -14.10 1.54
C PRO A 151 -10.63 -13.25 0.48
N PHE A 152 -9.83 -12.57 -0.35
CA PHE A 152 -10.32 -11.76 -1.47
C PHE A 152 -9.75 -12.21 -2.84
N LEU A 153 -8.85 -13.21 -2.84
CA LEU A 153 -8.34 -13.89 -4.03
C LEU A 153 -8.36 -15.41 -3.82
N GLY A 154 -8.46 -16.15 -4.91
CA GLY A 154 -8.51 -17.60 -4.90
C GLY A 154 -9.93 -18.14 -5.13
N SER A 155 -10.16 -19.41 -4.77
CA SER A 155 -11.44 -20.09 -4.97
C SER A 155 -12.36 -19.97 -3.75
N ASN A 156 -13.68 -20.16 -3.97
CA ASN A 156 -14.71 -20.20 -2.90
C ASN A 156 -14.68 -18.94 -2.00
N LEU A 157 -14.61 -17.78 -2.61
CA LEU A 157 -14.59 -16.51 -1.89
C LEU A 157 -15.95 -16.23 -1.21
N PRO A 158 -15.93 -15.63 0.00
CA PRO A 158 -17.13 -15.09 0.60
C PRO A 158 -17.66 -13.89 -0.21
N PRO A 159 -18.91 -13.43 0.04
CA PRO A 159 -19.40 -12.19 -0.55
C PRO A 159 -18.47 -11.01 -0.26
N GLN A 160 -18.29 -10.14 -1.25
CA GLN A 160 -17.46 -8.94 -1.09
C GLN A 160 -17.95 -8.06 0.07
N ARG A 161 -17.03 -7.41 0.76
CA ARG A 161 -17.36 -6.49 1.83
C ARG A 161 -18.10 -5.27 1.29
N GLN A 162 -19.20 -4.92 1.94
CA GLN A 162 -19.88 -3.65 1.69
C GLN A 162 -19.24 -2.50 2.48
N TYR A 163 -18.60 -2.81 3.62
CA TYR A 163 -17.98 -1.82 4.49
C TYR A 163 -16.64 -2.33 5.03
N ILE A 164 -15.72 -1.38 5.21
CA ILE A 164 -14.49 -1.57 6.00
C ILE A 164 -14.47 -0.57 7.15
N HIS A 165 -13.82 -0.97 8.25
CA HIS A 165 -13.76 -0.19 9.47
C HIS A 165 -12.32 0.18 9.79
N GLY A 166 -12.13 1.37 10.35
CA GLY A 166 -10.85 1.83 10.85
C GLY A 166 -10.97 2.37 12.27
N ALA A 167 -9.90 2.19 13.04
CA ALA A 167 -9.79 2.68 14.40
C ALA A 167 -8.44 3.35 14.62
N ARG A 168 -8.45 4.39 15.44
CA ARG A 168 -7.27 5.06 15.94
C ARG A 168 -7.54 5.50 17.36
N ASP A 169 -6.79 4.98 18.33
CA ASP A 169 -7.01 5.27 19.77
C ASP A 169 -5.89 6.12 20.36
N ARG A 170 -4.64 5.94 19.88
CA ARG A 170 -3.50 6.68 20.40
C ARG A 170 -2.46 6.84 19.31
N ILE A 171 -1.88 8.03 19.20
CA ILE A 171 -0.67 8.27 18.43
C ILE A 171 0.30 9.03 19.31
N ASP A 172 1.47 8.43 19.54
CA ASP A 172 2.50 8.93 20.42
C ASP A 172 1.92 9.25 21.80
N GLU A 173 2.02 10.49 22.27
CA GLU A 173 1.53 10.92 23.60
C GLU A 173 0.04 11.33 23.61
N ARG A 174 -0.56 11.54 22.44
CA ARG A 174 -1.94 12.03 22.33
C ARG A 174 -2.94 10.89 22.27
N PHE A 175 -3.91 10.90 23.17
CA PHE A 175 -5.11 10.09 23.07
C PHE A 175 -6.09 10.70 22.08
N ASP A 176 -6.64 9.84 21.23
CA ASP A 176 -7.57 10.23 20.19
C ASP A 176 -8.47 9.03 19.87
N LEU A 177 -9.75 9.10 20.18
CA LEU A 177 -10.66 7.97 20.02
C LEU A 177 -11.45 8.12 18.72
N VAL A 178 -10.82 7.79 17.60
CA VAL A 178 -11.39 7.96 16.27
C VAL A 178 -11.80 6.63 15.67
N ARG A 179 -12.98 6.60 15.08
CA ARG A 179 -13.53 5.46 14.33
C ARG A 179 -13.92 5.89 12.94
N SER A 180 -13.78 5.01 11.98
CA SER A 180 -14.31 5.23 10.64
C SER A 180 -15.01 4.01 10.10
N VAL A 181 -15.97 4.25 9.24
CA VAL A 181 -16.58 3.27 8.35
C VAL A 181 -16.50 3.81 6.92
N ARG A 182 -16.19 2.94 5.98
CA ARG A 182 -16.10 3.27 4.56
C ARG A 182 -16.88 2.24 3.75
N ASP A 183 -17.62 2.72 2.77
CA ASP A 183 -18.12 1.95 1.62
C ASP A 183 -17.33 2.30 0.34
N THR A 184 -17.81 1.93 -0.81
CA THR A 184 -17.17 2.21 -2.10
C THR A 184 -17.19 3.69 -2.49
N GLN A 185 -18.07 4.50 -1.90
CA GLN A 185 -18.30 5.90 -2.27
C GLN A 185 -17.97 6.88 -1.14
N TYR A 186 -18.32 6.54 0.12
CA TYR A 186 -18.21 7.43 1.26
C TYR A 186 -17.34 6.88 2.36
N ARG A 187 -16.75 7.79 3.13
CA ARG A 187 -16.12 7.50 4.42
C ARG A 187 -16.72 8.41 5.48
N TYR A 188 -17.22 7.80 6.52
CA TYR A 188 -17.63 8.50 7.74
C TYR A 188 -16.53 8.35 8.79
N VAL A 189 -16.18 9.47 9.44
CA VAL A 189 -15.17 9.50 10.52
C VAL A 189 -15.78 10.19 11.72
N ARG A 190 -15.68 9.56 12.89
CA ARG A 190 -16.16 10.10 14.16
C ARG A 190 -15.02 10.11 15.18
N ASN A 191 -14.77 11.27 15.79
CA ASN A 191 -13.98 11.38 17.01
C ASN A 191 -14.92 11.25 18.20
N LEU A 192 -14.66 10.29 19.09
CA LEU A 192 -15.45 10.00 20.30
C LEU A 192 -14.87 10.71 21.53
N ASN A 193 -13.70 11.32 21.42
CA ASN A 193 -13.04 12.12 22.45
C ASN A 193 -12.44 13.37 21.78
N PRO A 194 -13.28 14.36 21.41
CA PRO A 194 -12.86 15.55 20.69
C PRO A 194 -12.03 16.51 21.54
#